data_441ea9e76652fc067af67484932afae5
#
_entry.id   441ea9e76652fc067af67484932afae5
#
_cell.length_a   1.000
_cell.length_b   1.000
_cell.length_c   1.000
_cell.angle_alpha   90.00
_cell.angle_beta   90.00
_cell.angle_gamma   90.00
#
_symmetry.space_group_name_H-M   'P 1'
#
loop_
_entity.id
_entity.type
_entity.pdbx_description
1 polymer ?
#
loop_
_entity_poly.entity_id
_entity_poly.type
_entity_poly.pdbx_seq_one_letter_code
_entity_poly.pdbx_strand_id
1 'polypeptide(L)'
;MAVITRSQLDEVKLRTQLIDVPEWRTIDMPIDEMPQVLVRELMGNERDDYEASLLTMRGKGKQMTQELHLKNARAKLAVMGMINADGTPMYKNTPQDIAAIGRLPAKGLERVVDAIMELSGINEDEEKQLEEAAANFTNGETNGFGTN
;
A
#
# COMPACT_ATOMS: atom_id res chain seq x y z
N MET A 1 -21.01 -18.52 -19.72
CA MET A 1 -19.87 -18.49 -18.77
C MET A 1 -18.59 -18.75 -19.52
N ALA A 2 -17.59 -17.91 -19.33
CA ALA A 2 -16.27 -18.09 -19.93
C ALA A 2 -15.26 -18.42 -18.85
N VAL A 3 -14.76 -19.67 -18.86
CA VAL A 3 -13.71 -20.09 -17.92
C VAL A 3 -12.36 -19.67 -18.50
N ILE A 4 -11.63 -18.85 -17.74
CA ILE A 4 -10.35 -18.32 -18.19
C ILE A 4 -9.27 -19.40 -18.21
N THR A 5 -8.42 -19.40 -19.23
CA THR A 5 -7.31 -20.35 -19.39
C THR A 5 -6.03 -19.73 -18.84
N ARG A 6 -5.01 -20.58 -18.61
CA ARG A 6 -3.70 -20.13 -18.13
C ARG A 6 -3.07 -19.11 -19.09
N SER A 7 -3.13 -19.35 -20.39
CA SER A 7 -2.55 -18.42 -21.37
C SER A 7 -3.25 -17.06 -21.35
N GLN A 8 -4.56 -17.05 -21.11
CA GLN A 8 -5.31 -15.80 -20.95
C GLN A 8 -4.91 -15.06 -19.68
N LEU A 9 -4.62 -15.78 -18.59
CA LEU A 9 -4.13 -15.17 -17.36
C LEU A 9 -2.79 -14.44 -17.56
N ASP A 10 -1.93 -14.99 -18.42
CA ASP A 10 -0.64 -14.35 -18.72
C ASP A 10 -0.82 -13.02 -19.46
N GLU A 11 -1.97 -12.79 -20.06
CA GLU A 11 -2.30 -11.56 -20.78
C GLU A 11 -3.02 -10.51 -19.92
N VAL A 12 -3.40 -10.86 -18.69
CA VAL A 12 -4.09 -9.93 -17.79
C VAL A 12 -3.16 -8.77 -17.43
N LYS A 13 -3.65 -7.55 -17.62
CA LYS A 13 -2.90 -6.34 -17.33
C LYS A 13 -3.42 -5.68 -16.07
N LEU A 14 -2.51 -5.06 -15.33
CA LEU A 14 -2.86 -4.27 -14.15
C LEU A 14 -3.57 -2.98 -14.60
N ARG A 15 -4.58 -2.59 -13.85
CA ARG A 15 -5.29 -1.33 -14.10
C ARG A 15 -4.43 -0.16 -13.66
N THR A 16 -4.49 0.93 -14.41
CA THR A 16 -3.73 2.14 -14.14
C THR A 16 -4.65 3.35 -14.09
N GLN A 17 -4.18 4.42 -13.46
CA GLN A 17 -4.93 5.66 -13.37
C GLN A 17 -3.97 6.85 -13.22
N LEU A 18 -4.28 7.95 -13.91
CA LEU A 18 -3.59 9.23 -13.70
C LEU A 18 -4.23 9.98 -12.56
N ILE A 19 -3.42 10.47 -11.64
CA ILE A 19 -3.87 11.17 -10.43
C ILE A 19 -3.30 12.59 -10.43
N ASP A 20 -4.17 13.57 -10.22
CA ASP A 20 -3.75 14.96 -10.05
C ASP A 20 -3.08 15.12 -8.68
N VAL A 21 -1.88 15.69 -8.69
CA VAL A 21 -1.11 15.95 -7.46
C VAL A 21 -0.59 17.40 -7.47
N PRO A 22 -1.49 18.39 -7.34
CA PRO A 22 -1.08 19.79 -7.39
C PRO A 22 -0.06 20.14 -6.29
N GLU A 23 -0.07 19.41 -5.19
CA GLU A 23 0.85 19.61 -4.08
C GLU A 23 2.30 19.24 -4.42
N TRP A 24 2.53 18.49 -5.50
CA TRP A 24 3.86 18.06 -5.93
C TRP A 24 4.39 18.86 -7.11
N ARG A 25 3.83 20.03 -7.34
CA ARG A 25 4.28 20.92 -8.41
C ARG A 25 5.73 21.37 -8.15
N THR A 26 6.56 21.29 -9.17
CA THR A 26 7.92 21.80 -9.13
C THR A 26 8.02 23.10 -9.93
N ILE A 27 9.09 23.86 -9.71
CA ILE A 27 9.25 25.20 -10.31
C ILE A 27 9.39 25.15 -11.84
N ASP A 28 9.90 24.05 -12.38
CA ASP A 28 10.12 23.85 -13.81
C ASP A 28 8.90 23.31 -14.56
N MET A 29 7.82 23.03 -13.83
CA MET A 29 6.56 22.60 -14.47
C MET A 29 5.80 23.80 -15.00
N PRO A 30 5.21 23.69 -16.23
CA PRO A 30 4.36 24.75 -16.74
C PRO A 30 3.19 25.04 -15.80
N ILE A 31 2.92 26.34 -15.58
CA ILE A 31 1.93 26.76 -14.58
C ILE A 31 0.50 26.37 -14.98
N ASP A 32 0.26 26.22 -16.28
CA ASP A 32 -1.04 25.83 -16.84
C ASP A 32 -1.24 24.32 -16.95
N GLU A 33 -0.23 23.53 -16.59
CA GLU A 33 -0.34 22.07 -16.59
C GLU A 33 -0.49 21.54 -15.17
N MET A 34 -1.41 20.58 -15.00
CA MET A 34 -1.63 19.91 -13.73
C MET A 34 -0.58 18.81 -13.55
N PRO A 35 0.22 18.85 -12.46
CA PRO A 35 1.10 17.73 -12.13
C PRO A 35 0.30 16.47 -11.90
N GLN A 36 0.70 15.39 -12.54
CA GLN A 36 0.01 14.10 -12.45
C GLN A 36 0.99 12.98 -12.18
N VAL A 37 0.51 11.96 -11.48
CA VAL A 37 1.25 10.72 -11.22
C VAL A 37 0.45 9.58 -11.80
N LEU A 38 1.12 8.67 -12.50
CA LEU A 38 0.50 7.44 -12.98
C LEU A 38 0.65 6.37 -11.90
N VAL A 39 -0.46 5.76 -11.52
CA VAL A 39 -0.47 4.68 -10.52
C VAL A 39 -1.10 3.43 -11.12
N ARG A 40 -0.79 2.29 -10.53
CA ARG A 40 -1.37 1.01 -10.91
C ARG A 40 -1.92 0.28 -9.69
N GLU A 41 -2.80 -0.67 -9.94
CA GLU A 41 -3.22 -1.58 -8.88
C GLU A 41 -2.06 -2.48 -8.43
N LEU A 42 -2.12 -2.96 -7.20
CA LEU A 42 -1.14 -3.89 -6.66
C LEU A 42 -1.38 -5.29 -7.21
N MET A 43 -0.30 -6.02 -7.44
CA MET A 43 -0.37 -7.46 -7.64
C MET A 43 -0.74 -8.15 -6.32
N GLY A 44 -1.29 -9.37 -6.39
CA GLY A 44 -1.69 -10.10 -5.20
C GLY A 44 -0.58 -10.27 -4.18
N ASN A 45 0.63 -10.62 -4.64
CA ASN A 45 1.79 -10.77 -3.76
C ASN A 45 2.24 -9.44 -3.15
N GLU A 46 2.09 -8.33 -3.88
CA GLU A 46 2.38 -6.99 -3.34
C GLU A 46 1.40 -6.58 -2.26
N ARG A 47 0.12 -6.89 -2.46
CA ARG A 47 -0.90 -6.66 -1.44
C ARG A 47 -0.61 -7.45 -0.17
N ASP A 48 -0.22 -8.71 -0.32
CA ASP A 48 0.16 -9.56 0.81
C ASP A 48 1.37 -8.98 1.55
N ASP A 49 2.38 -8.53 0.82
CA ASP A 49 3.57 -7.90 1.41
C ASP A 49 3.21 -6.61 2.16
N TYR A 50 2.32 -5.81 1.58
CA TYR A 50 1.84 -4.58 2.23
C TYR A 50 1.11 -4.90 3.53
N GLU A 51 0.16 -5.81 3.51
CA GLU A 51 -0.60 -6.22 4.69
C GLU A 51 0.32 -6.82 5.77
N ALA A 52 1.27 -7.66 5.38
CA ALA A 52 2.24 -8.24 6.30
C ALA A 52 3.13 -7.16 6.93
N SER A 53 3.48 -6.11 6.17
CA SER A 53 4.31 -5.03 6.68
C SER A 53 3.61 -4.16 7.73
N LEU A 54 2.29 -4.15 7.74
CA LEU A 54 1.51 -3.45 8.76
C LEU A 54 1.52 -4.18 10.10
N LEU A 55 1.76 -5.47 10.08
CA LEU A 55 1.78 -6.32 11.26
C LEU A 55 3.21 -6.78 11.51
N THR A 56 3.76 -6.47 12.67
CA THR A 56 5.11 -6.89 13.04
C THR A 56 5.06 -7.65 14.36
N MET A 57 5.73 -8.79 14.39
CA MET A 57 5.90 -9.55 15.61
C MET A 57 7.09 -8.99 16.38
N ARG A 58 6.89 -8.61 17.63
CA ARG A 58 7.93 -8.12 18.53
C ARG A 58 8.08 -9.02 19.74
N GLY A 59 9.29 -9.08 20.23
CA GLY A 59 9.63 -9.89 21.39
C GLY A 59 10.24 -11.22 21.01
N LYS A 60 10.70 -11.95 22.00
CA LYS A 60 11.30 -13.28 21.83
C LYS A 60 10.60 -14.29 22.74
N GLY A 61 10.34 -15.47 22.23
CA GLY A 61 9.74 -16.55 22.99
C GLY A 61 8.33 -16.23 23.49
N LYS A 62 8.15 -16.31 24.80
CA LYS A 62 6.83 -16.11 25.43
C LYS A 62 6.34 -14.67 25.43
N GLN A 63 7.20 -13.71 25.07
CA GLN A 63 6.87 -12.28 25.05
C GLN A 63 6.64 -11.74 23.66
N MET A 64 6.43 -12.60 22.67
CA MET A 64 6.09 -12.15 21.32
C MET A 64 4.76 -11.42 21.31
N THR A 65 4.78 -10.18 20.82
CA THR A 65 3.59 -9.36 20.62
C THR A 65 3.48 -8.94 19.17
N GLN A 66 2.26 -8.84 18.68
CA GLN A 66 1.98 -8.34 17.35
C GLN A 66 1.64 -6.85 17.43
N GLU A 67 2.36 -6.04 16.69
CA GLU A 67 2.12 -4.60 16.62
C GLU A 67 1.75 -4.19 15.21
N LEU A 68 0.86 -3.20 15.10
CA LEU A 68 0.49 -2.59 13.84
C LEU A 68 1.47 -1.48 13.51
N HIS A 69 2.20 -1.64 12.41
CA HIS A 69 3.18 -0.66 11.94
C HIS A 69 2.58 0.26 10.90
N LEU A 70 2.17 1.45 11.33
CA LEU A 70 1.64 2.47 10.43
C LEU A 70 2.71 3.42 9.89
N LYS A 71 3.88 3.45 10.53
CA LYS A 71 4.96 4.32 10.08
C LYS A 71 5.37 3.94 8.67
N ASN A 72 5.38 4.92 7.79
CA ASN A 72 5.73 4.76 6.37
C ASN A 72 4.79 3.83 5.59
N ALA A 73 3.66 3.42 6.15
CA ALA A 73 2.71 2.54 5.45
C ALA A 73 2.26 3.14 4.11
N ARG A 74 1.93 4.42 4.09
CA ARG A 74 1.54 5.12 2.87
C ARG A 74 2.68 5.18 1.86
N ALA A 75 3.88 5.49 2.32
CA ALA A 75 5.06 5.55 1.45
C ALA A 75 5.37 4.17 0.84
N LYS A 76 5.24 3.10 1.61
CA LYS A 76 5.41 1.72 1.10
C LYS A 76 4.43 1.41 -0.01
N LEU A 77 3.16 1.79 0.18
CA LEU A 77 2.13 1.55 -0.83
C LEU A 77 2.40 2.36 -2.09
N ALA A 78 2.78 3.63 -1.94
CA ALA A 78 3.11 4.51 -3.07
C ALA A 78 4.29 3.98 -3.88
N VAL A 79 5.34 3.51 -3.23
CA VAL A 79 6.51 2.93 -3.88
C VAL A 79 6.12 1.75 -4.78
N MET A 80 5.19 0.92 -4.34
CA MET A 80 4.74 -0.23 -5.12
C MET A 80 3.83 0.16 -6.29
N GLY A 81 3.02 1.20 -6.13
CA GLY A 81 1.99 1.54 -7.10
C GLY A 81 2.31 2.68 -8.07
N MET A 82 3.35 3.49 -7.80
CA MET A 82 3.74 4.57 -8.71
C MET A 82 4.57 4.05 -9.87
N ILE A 83 4.19 4.39 -11.09
CA ILE A 83 4.86 3.92 -12.29
C ILE A 83 5.20 5.08 -13.22
N ASN A 84 6.18 4.86 -14.10
CA ASN A 84 6.50 5.75 -15.20
C ASN A 84 5.47 5.61 -16.32
N ALA A 85 5.47 6.55 -17.26
CA ALA A 85 4.54 6.54 -18.40
C ALA A 85 4.65 5.25 -19.24
N ASP A 86 5.83 4.63 -19.27
CA ASP A 86 6.06 3.38 -19.99
C ASP A 86 5.63 2.14 -19.22
N GLY A 87 5.12 2.30 -18.00
CA GLY A 87 4.65 1.19 -17.14
C GLY A 87 5.71 0.61 -16.22
N THR A 88 6.98 1.06 -16.32
CA THR A 88 8.03 0.58 -15.41
C THR A 88 7.89 1.20 -14.02
N PRO A 89 8.32 0.49 -12.96
CA PRO A 89 8.28 1.06 -11.61
C PRO A 89 9.09 2.34 -11.51
N MET A 90 8.51 3.37 -10.89
CA MET A 90 9.19 4.64 -10.67
C MET A 90 10.21 4.55 -9.52
N TYR A 91 9.91 3.75 -8.52
CA TYR A 91 10.74 3.53 -7.33
C TYR A 91 10.91 2.05 -7.06
N LYS A 92 11.94 1.73 -6.30
CA LYS A 92 12.17 0.36 -5.80
C LYS A 92 11.61 0.24 -4.38
N ASN A 93 11.18 -0.96 -4.02
CA ASN A 93 10.70 -1.23 -2.66
C ASN A 93 11.89 -1.40 -1.71
N THR A 94 12.58 -0.31 -1.45
CA THR A 94 13.77 -0.23 -0.58
C THR A 94 13.54 0.81 0.51
N PRO A 95 14.22 0.69 1.67
CA PRO A 95 14.10 1.69 2.73
C PRO A 95 14.44 3.12 2.26
N GLN A 96 15.39 3.26 1.34
CA GLN A 96 15.80 4.56 0.80
C GLN A 96 14.69 5.22 0.00
N ASP A 97 14.05 4.46 -0.89
CA ASP A 97 12.97 4.96 -1.75
C ASP A 97 11.70 5.22 -0.93
N ILE A 98 11.40 4.36 0.03
CA ILE A 98 10.28 4.57 0.95
C ILE A 98 10.47 5.87 1.72
N ALA A 99 11.67 6.12 2.22
CA ALA A 99 11.99 7.35 2.94
C ALA A 99 11.89 8.58 2.03
N ALA A 100 12.32 8.45 0.77
CA ALA A 100 12.24 9.55 -0.20
C ALA A 100 10.79 9.95 -0.47
N ILE A 101 9.92 8.97 -0.69
CA ILE A 101 8.48 9.21 -0.89
C ILE A 101 7.85 9.78 0.38
N GLY A 102 8.26 9.28 1.54
CA GLY A 102 7.72 9.75 2.82
C GLY A 102 8.04 11.21 3.14
N ARG A 103 9.01 11.81 2.44
CA ARG A 103 9.35 13.23 2.59
C ARG A 103 8.55 14.17 1.68
N LEU A 104 7.74 13.64 0.78
CA LEU A 104 6.89 14.45 -0.09
C LEU A 104 5.72 15.04 0.68
N PRO A 105 5.12 16.14 0.20
CA PRO A 105 3.94 16.72 0.84
C PRO A 105 2.84 15.69 1.06
N ALA A 106 2.31 15.66 2.26
CA ALA A 106 1.42 14.61 2.75
C ALA A 106 0.12 14.51 1.93
N LYS A 107 -0.42 15.64 1.49
CA LYS A 107 -1.70 15.64 0.75
C LYS A 107 -1.57 14.96 -0.62
N GLY A 108 -0.46 15.20 -1.32
CA GLY A 108 -0.18 14.50 -2.56
C GLY A 108 -0.02 13.00 -2.35
N LEU A 109 0.69 12.60 -1.30
CA LEU A 109 0.85 11.21 -0.95
C LEU A 109 -0.50 10.54 -0.64
N GLU A 110 -1.37 11.22 0.09
CA GLU A 110 -2.72 10.74 0.38
C GLU A 110 -3.52 10.48 -0.90
N ARG A 111 -3.47 11.41 -1.86
CA ARG A 111 -4.17 11.25 -3.14
C ARG A 111 -3.69 10.02 -3.91
N VAL A 112 -2.38 9.83 -3.95
CA VAL A 112 -1.76 8.70 -4.65
C VAL A 112 -2.15 7.38 -3.97
N VAL A 113 -2.04 7.32 -2.66
CA VAL A 113 -2.35 6.12 -1.88
C VAL A 113 -3.82 5.74 -1.99
N ASP A 114 -4.72 6.72 -1.89
CA ASP A 114 -6.16 6.47 -2.02
C ASP A 114 -6.49 5.87 -3.38
N ALA A 115 -5.87 6.35 -4.45
CA ALA A 115 -6.08 5.82 -5.79
C ALA A 115 -5.55 4.39 -5.94
N ILE A 116 -4.37 4.09 -5.39
CA ILE A 116 -3.81 2.74 -5.44
C ILE A 116 -4.69 1.77 -4.65
N MET A 117 -5.17 2.18 -3.48
CA MET A 117 -6.05 1.38 -2.66
C MET A 117 -7.37 1.09 -3.37
N GLU A 118 -7.98 2.11 -3.97
CA GLU A 118 -9.23 1.95 -4.71
C GLU A 118 -9.06 0.98 -5.90
N LEU A 119 -8.02 1.16 -6.70
CA LEU A 119 -7.71 0.27 -7.81
C LEU A 119 -7.48 -1.18 -7.35
N SER A 120 -6.85 -1.34 -6.19
CA SER A 120 -6.45 -2.65 -5.65
C SER A 120 -7.57 -3.33 -4.84
N GLY A 121 -8.71 -2.66 -4.68
CA GLY A 121 -9.81 -3.19 -3.88
C GLY A 121 -9.54 -3.20 -2.38
N ILE A 122 -8.61 -2.37 -1.91
CA ILE A 122 -8.32 -2.18 -0.49
C ILE A 122 -9.13 -0.97 -0.02
N ASN A 123 -9.94 -1.13 1.01
CA ASN A 123 -10.72 -0.03 1.55
C ASN A 123 -10.35 0.24 3.02
N GLU A 124 -10.81 1.37 3.55
CA GLU A 124 -10.57 1.76 4.93
C GLU A 124 -11.08 0.74 5.93
N ASP A 125 -12.18 0.08 5.61
CA ASP A 125 -12.77 -0.95 6.47
C ASP A 125 -11.85 -2.15 6.60
N GLU A 126 -11.16 -2.53 5.53
CA GLU A 126 -10.17 -3.61 5.56
C GLU A 126 -8.97 -3.24 6.43
N GLU A 127 -8.50 -1.99 6.36
CA GLU A 127 -7.45 -1.50 7.24
C GLU A 127 -7.88 -1.52 8.71
N LYS A 128 -9.10 -1.07 8.99
CA LYS A 128 -9.66 -1.12 10.33
C LYS A 128 -9.78 -2.54 10.84
N GLN A 129 -10.23 -3.46 10.01
CA GLN A 129 -10.30 -4.87 10.36
C GLN A 129 -8.92 -5.43 10.69
N LEU A 130 -7.90 -5.01 9.96
CA LEU A 130 -6.53 -5.42 10.22
C LEU A 130 -6.02 -4.85 11.55
N GLU A 131 -6.33 -3.58 11.84
CA GLU A 131 -6.02 -2.95 13.11
C GLU A 131 -6.71 -3.67 14.28
N GLU A 132 -7.99 -3.96 14.12
CA GLU A 132 -8.77 -4.67 15.12
C GLU A 132 -8.25 -6.08 15.33
N ALA A 133 -7.87 -6.77 14.27
CA ALA A 133 -7.28 -8.11 14.35
C ALA A 133 -5.97 -8.09 15.13
N ALA A 134 -5.12 -7.08 14.89
CA ALA A 134 -3.86 -6.91 15.61
C ALA A 134 -4.11 -6.63 17.10
N ALA A 135 -5.05 -5.74 17.40
CA ALA A 135 -5.42 -5.40 18.78
C ALA A 135 -6.03 -6.61 19.50
N ASN A 136 -6.93 -7.33 18.82
CA ASN A 136 -7.57 -8.52 19.38
C ASN A 136 -6.59 -9.67 19.59
N PHE A 137 -5.62 -9.81 18.71
CA PHE A 137 -4.57 -10.81 18.88
C PHE A 137 -3.78 -10.56 20.17
N THR A 138 -3.41 -9.29 20.41
CA THR A 138 -2.69 -8.90 21.62
C THR A 138 -3.53 -9.10 22.87
N ASN A 139 -4.83 -8.77 22.81
CA ASN A 139 -5.75 -8.94 23.92
C ASN A 139 -6.23 -10.39 24.10
N GLY A 140 -6.31 -11.11 22.99
CA GLY A 140 -6.79 -12.49 22.97
C GLY A 140 -5.86 -13.49 23.68
N GLU A 141 -4.57 -13.19 23.73
CA GLU A 141 -3.62 -14.03 24.47
C GLU A 141 -3.90 -14.06 25.96
N THR A 142 -4.52 -13.02 26.51
CA THR A 142 -4.86 -12.95 27.91
C THR A 142 -6.22 -13.56 28.23
N ASN A 143 -7.10 -13.68 27.24
CA ASN A 143 -8.48 -14.13 27.45
C ASN A 143 -8.83 -15.46 26.78
N GLY A 144 -8.04 -15.87 25.78
CA GLY A 144 -8.38 -17.02 24.95
C GLY A 144 -8.25 -18.39 25.58
N PHE A 145 -7.51 -18.49 26.64
CA PHE A 145 -7.21 -19.78 27.28
C PHE A 145 -7.90 -20.00 28.64
N GLY A 146 -8.65 -19.02 29.07
CA GLY A 146 -9.35 -19.10 30.36
C GLY A 146 -10.80 -19.57 30.30
N THR A 147 -11.31 -19.87 29.12
CA THR A 147 -12.72 -20.13 28.89
C THR A 147 -12.98 -21.55 28.39
N ASN A 148 -12.64 -22.49 29.15
CA ASN A 148 -13.05 -23.87 28.82
C ASN A 148 -14.26 -24.29 29.58
#